data_25c222404d4678f9f67f83c6be234e0f
#
_entry.id   25c222404d4678f9f67f83c6be234e0f
#
_cell.length_a   1.000
_cell.length_b   1.000
_cell.length_c   1.000
_cell.angle_alpha   90.00
_cell.angle_beta   90.00
_cell.angle_gamma   90.00
#
_symmetry.space_group_name_H-M   'P 1'
#
loop_
_entity.id
_entity.type
_entity.pdbx_description
1 polymer ?
#
loop_
_entity_poly.entity_id
_entity_poly.type
_entity_poly.pdbx_seq_one_letter_code
_entity_poly.pdbx_strand_id
1 'polypeptide(L)'
;MSEAGDSMEGEDQRPVAIIGAMDEEVALIGQGLKQADQDSHAGDAGLKVISGTLDGSQGPVRLAATVGGMGTVNIAATTQYLIDAFHPRAVIFSGIAGNLNKDLHINDVVLGGTLRYLDTDMRLVAQSAPCTEEFHSDPHLLDLADRTLDAMGIKHIVGTIATGNYFVDSQEKIAQVKEQTGADAVEMEGAAVCHVAARNKVPALVIRALSDNADTDYEVFREFDISEYADTAARLVLGIVREL
;
A
#
# COMPACT_ATOMS: atom_id res chain seq x y z
N MET A 1 2.73 -52.70 4.16
CA MET A 1 3.17 -52.01 2.94
C MET A 1 2.60 -50.62 3.06
N SER A 2 3.51 -49.73 3.32
CA SER A 2 3.27 -48.33 3.67
C SER A 2 3.06 -47.53 2.39
N GLU A 3 1.93 -46.87 2.23
CA GLU A 3 1.79 -45.78 1.29
C GLU A 3 2.24 -44.51 1.98
N ALA A 4 3.45 -44.10 1.63
CA ALA A 4 3.94 -42.75 1.91
C ALA A 4 3.14 -41.81 0.98
N GLY A 5 2.15 -41.13 1.52
CA GLY A 5 1.48 -40.01 0.87
C GLY A 5 2.46 -38.89 0.75
N ASP A 6 2.82 -38.60 -0.48
CA ASP A 6 3.58 -37.45 -0.92
C ASP A 6 2.74 -36.18 -0.62
N SER A 7 3.01 -35.57 0.53
CA SER A 7 2.51 -34.24 0.82
C SER A 7 3.40 -33.23 0.09
N MET A 8 3.14 -33.03 -1.19
CA MET A 8 3.53 -31.80 -1.86
C MET A 8 2.89 -30.65 -1.07
N GLU A 9 3.70 -29.87 -0.35
CA GLU A 9 3.29 -28.62 0.24
C GLU A 9 2.71 -27.77 -0.90
N GLY A 10 1.39 -27.61 -0.90
CA GLY A 10 0.71 -26.86 -1.94
C GLY A 10 1.15 -25.40 -1.84
N GLU A 11 1.72 -24.86 -2.91
CA GLU A 11 1.95 -23.42 -3.07
C GLU A 11 0.70 -22.67 -2.63
N ASP A 12 0.87 -21.63 -1.81
CA ASP A 12 -0.23 -20.80 -1.33
C ASP A 12 -0.88 -20.07 -2.51
N GLN A 13 -1.94 -20.64 -3.06
CA GLN A 13 -2.64 -20.15 -4.26
C GLN A 13 -3.51 -18.92 -4.00
N ARG A 14 -3.56 -18.42 -2.77
CA ARG A 14 -4.28 -17.20 -2.46
C ARG A 14 -3.63 -16.01 -3.17
N PRO A 15 -4.42 -15.05 -3.71
CA PRO A 15 -3.86 -13.91 -4.42
C PRO A 15 -3.13 -12.95 -3.48
N VAL A 16 -2.28 -12.11 -4.06
CA VAL A 16 -1.83 -10.86 -3.46
C VAL A 16 -2.83 -9.78 -3.87
N ALA A 17 -3.42 -9.10 -2.89
CA ALA A 17 -4.26 -7.94 -3.16
C ALA A 17 -3.39 -6.70 -3.33
N ILE A 18 -3.63 -5.95 -4.39
CA ILE A 18 -2.93 -4.70 -4.67
C ILE A 18 -3.95 -3.56 -4.65
N ILE A 19 -3.62 -2.52 -3.92
CA ILE A 19 -4.38 -1.28 -3.92
C ILE A 19 -3.46 -0.21 -4.50
N GLY A 20 -3.83 0.34 -5.65
CA GLY A 20 -3.14 1.46 -6.28
C GLY A 20 -3.80 2.79 -5.90
N ALA A 21 -3.04 3.87 -5.98
CA ALA A 21 -3.57 5.21 -5.79
C ALA A 21 -4.25 5.75 -7.06
N MET A 22 -3.92 5.22 -8.24
CA MET A 22 -4.30 5.75 -9.54
C MET A 22 -4.86 4.67 -10.46
N ASP A 23 -5.81 5.05 -11.32
CA ASP A 23 -6.34 4.16 -12.36
C ASP A 23 -5.26 3.71 -13.35
N GLU A 24 -4.31 4.59 -13.70
CA GLU A 24 -3.19 4.32 -14.59
C GLU A 24 -2.25 3.26 -14.02
N GLU A 25 -1.92 3.34 -12.71
CA GLU A 25 -1.09 2.36 -12.01
C GLU A 25 -1.75 0.97 -12.07
N VAL A 26 -3.02 0.89 -11.71
CA VAL A 26 -3.79 -0.37 -11.71
C VAL A 26 -3.93 -0.92 -13.13
N ALA A 27 -4.12 -0.06 -14.13
CA ALA A 27 -4.17 -0.46 -15.53
C ALA A 27 -2.83 -1.03 -16.00
N LEU A 28 -1.69 -0.43 -15.64
CA LEU A 28 -0.35 -0.93 -15.97
C LEU A 28 -0.07 -2.27 -15.29
N ILE A 29 -0.48 -2.44 -14.02
CA ILE A 29 -0.42 -3.73 -13.33
C ILE A 29 -1.23 -4.78 -14.11
N GLY A 30 -2.46 -4.44 -14.49
CA GLY A 30 -3.35 -5.34 -15.26
C GLY A 30 -2.76 -5.77 -16.60
N GLN A 31 -2.06 -4.88 -17.33
CA GLN A 31 -1.37 -5.21 -18.57
C GLN A 31 -0.23 -6.22 -18.39
N GLY A 32 0.37 -6.26 -17.20
CA GLY A 32 1.41 -7.23 -16.86
C GLY A 32 0.87 -8.62 -16.51
N LEU A 33 -0.45 -8.80 -16.37
CA LEU A 33 -1.06 -10.05 -15.95
C LEU A 33 -1.42 -10.95 -17.13
N LYS A 34 -1.25 -12.24 -16.95
CA LYS A 34 -1.81 -13.28 -17.81
C LYS A 34 -3.23 -13.61 -17.35
N GLN A 35 -4.12 -13.96 -18.31
CA GLN A 35 -5.52 -14.30 -18.04
C GLN A 35 -6.22 -13.22 -17.20
N ALA A 36 -5.91 -11.96 -17.52
CA ALA A 36 -6.53 -10.84 -16.82
C ALA A 36 -8.05 -10.86 -17.01
N ASP A 37 -8.78 -10.83 -15.91
CA ASP A 37 -10.23 -10.66 -15.87
C ASP A 37 -10.55 -9.39 -15.07
N GLN A 38 -11.54 -8.65 -15.54
CA GLN A 38 -12.00 -7.44 -14.85
C GLN A 38 -13.36 -7.73 -14.22
N ASP A 39 -13.36 -7.93 -12.92
CA ASP A 39 -14.58 -8.07 -12.15
C ASP A 39 -15.08 -6.68 -11.72
N SER A 40 -16.23 -6.31 -12.25
CA SER A 40 -16.94 -5.07 -11.90
C SER A 40 -17.97 -5.27 -10.77
N HIS A 41 -17.96 -6.42 -10.10
CA HIS A 41 -19.00 -6.82 -9.16
C HIS A 41 -18.71 -6.45 -7.69
N ALA A 42 -17.91 -5.44 -7.46
CA ALA A 42 -17.64 -4.96 -6.10
C ALA A 42 -18.83 -4.22 -5.47
N GLY A 43 -20.02 -4.82 -5.55
CA GLY A 43 -21.24 -4.30 -4.95
C GLY A 43 -21.59 -2.88 -5.42
N ASP A 44 -22.44 -2.21 -4.65
CA ASP A 44 -22.86 -0.82 -4.94
C ASP A 44 -21.72 0.22 -4.79
N ALA A 45 -20.56 -0.17 -4.22
CA ALA A 45 -19.39 0.70 -4.09
C ALA A 45 -18.67 0.96 -5.43
N GLY A 46 -19.02 0.20 -6.49
CA GLY A 46 -18.50 0.44 -7.84
C GLY A 46 -17.01 0.18 -8.03
N LEU A 47 -16.38 -0.61 -7.15
CA LEU A 47 -14.97 -0.98 -7.29
C LEU A 47 -14.77 -1.82 -8.53
N LYS A 48 -13.71 -1.51 -9.29
CA LYS A 48 -13.27 -2.32 -10.42
C LYS A 48 -12.04 -3.10 -9.98
N VAL A 49 -12.14 -4.42 -9.90
CA VAL A 49 -11.01 -5.27 -9.56
C VAL A 49 -10.50 -5.96 -10.82
N ILE A 50 -9.21 -5.81 -11.10
CA ILE A 50 -8.51 -6.55 -12.15
C ILE A 50 -7.82 -7.72 -11.47
N SER A 51 -8.14 -8.95 -11.88
CA SER A 51 -7.49 -10.14 -11.37
C SER A 51 -6.77 -10.91 -12.48
N GLY A 52 -5.73 -11.65 -12.12
CA GLY A 52 -4.96 -12.43 -13.10
C GLY A 52 -3.76 -13.09 -12.45
N THR A 53 -2.81 -13.51 -13.28
CA THR A 53 -1.60 -14.22 -12.84
C THR A 53 -0.36 -13.53 -13.38
N LEU A 54 0.65 -13.37 -12.52
CA LEU A 54 1.99 -12.88 -12.85
C LEU A 54 2.98 -14.04 -12.78
N ASP A 55 3.95 -14.10 -13.71
CA ASP A 55 5.08 -15.03 -13.58
C ASP A 55 6.02 -14.52 -12.47
N GLY A 56 6.09 -15.25 -11.38
CA GLY A 56 7.03 -15.00 -10.28
C GLY A 56 8.29 -15.87 -10.38
N SER A 57 9.27 -15.59 -9.51
CA SER A 57 10.56 -16.29 -9.47
C SER A 57 10.43 -17.76 -9.04
N GLN A 58 9.40 -18.08 -8.27
CA GLN A 58 9.13 -19.43 -7.75
C GLN A 58 7.87 -20.08 -8.35
N GLY A 59 7.22 -19.43 -9.31
CA GLY A 59 6.00 -19.91 -9.93
C GLY A 59 4.98 -18.80 -10.19
N PRO A 60 3.79 -19.12 -10.69
CA PRO A 60 2.78 -18.13 -11.00
C PRO A 60 2.15 -17.56 -9.72
N VAL A 61 2.10 -16.24 -9.60
CA VAL A 61 1.47 -15.52 -8.49
C VAL A 61 0.13 -14.95 -8.92
N ARG A 62 -0.93 -15.24 -8.20
CA ARG A 62 -2.27 -14.68 -8.43
C ARG A 62 -2.36 -13.27 -7.83
N LEU A 63 -3.03 -12.37 -8.54
CA LEU A 63 -3.23 -10.98 -8.14
C LEU A 63 -4.69 -10.57 -8.23
N ALA A 64 -5.07 -9.61 -7.35
CA ALA A 64 -6.31 -8.86 -7.44
C ALA A 64 -5.99 -7.38 -7.15
N ALA A 65 -6.12 -6.53 -8.16
CA ALA A 65 -5.72 -5.12 -8.10
C ALA A 65 -6.93 -4.18 -8.28
N THR A 66 -6.99 -3.12 -7.47
CA THR A 66 -8.03 -2.08 -7.57
C THR A 66 -7.49 -0.72 -7.13
N VAL A 67 -8.23 0.34 -7.46
CA VAL A 67 -7.97 1.69 -6.92
C VAL A 67 -8.64 1.85 -5.56
N GLY A 68 -7.91 2.41 -4.60
CA GLY A 68 -8.32 2.45 -3.20
C GLY A 68 -9.42 3.45 -2.86
N GLY A 69 -9.40 4.59 -3.52
CA GLY A 69 -10.16 5.77 -3.14
C GLY A 69 -9.50 6.56 -2.00
N MET A 70 -9.70 7.87 -2.01
CA MET A 70 -9.05 8.80 -1.09
C MET A 70 -9.68 8.79 0.31
N GLY A 71 -8.82 8.82 1.33
CA GLY A 71 -9.20 8.95 2.75
C GLY A 71 -9.47 7.64 3.47
N THR A 72 -9.37 7.69 4.80
CA THR A 72 -9.36 6.50 5.66
C THR A 72 -10.60 5.63 5.55
N VAL A 73 -11.78 6.21 5.33
CA VAL A 73 -13.04 5.46 5.23
C VAL A 73 -13.11 4.68 3.92
N ASN A 74 -12.79 5.33 2.79
CA ASN A 74 -12.83 4.68 1.48
C ASN A 74 -11.84 3.53 1.41
N ILE A 75 -10.59 3.78 1.84
CA ILE A 75 -9.55 2.77 1.78
C ILE A 75 -9.81 1.60 2.73
N ALA A 76 -10.36 1.86 3.93
CA ALA A 76 -10.73 0.82 4.87
C ALA A 76 -11.81 -0.11 4.29
N ALA A 77 -12.84 0.47 3.66
CA ALA A 77 -13.90 -0.29 2.98
C ALA A 77 -13.33 -1.14 1.83
N THR A 78 -12.47 -0.54 0.98
CA THR A 78 -11.81 -1.24 -0.12
C THR A 78 -10.91 -2.38 0.39
N THR A 79 -10.11 -2.14 1.42
CA THR A 79 -9.23 -3.16 2.00
C THR A 79 -10.03 -4.33 2.57
N GLN A 80 -11.11 -4.04 3.33
CA GLN A 80 -11.97 -5.09 3.89
C GLN A 80 -12.67 -5.89 2.78
N TYR A 81 -13.17 -5.21 1.74
CA TYR A 81 -13.77 -5.88 0.59
C TYR A 81 -12.80 -6.86 -0.08
N LEU A 82 -11.55 -6.42 -0.35
CA LEU A 82 -10.55 -7.30 -0.96
C LEU A 82 -10.24 -8.53 -0.08
N ILE A 83 -10.15 -8.32 1.23
CA ILE A 83 -9.90 -9.41 2.19
C ILE A 83 -11.05 -10.42 2.18
N ASP A 84 -12.29 -9.96 2.21
CA ASP A 84 -13.48 -10.83 2.28
C ASP A 84 -13.77 -11.53 0.95
N ALA A 85 -13.57 -10.85 -0.18
CA ALA A 85 -13.90 -11.39 -1.49
C ALA A 85 -12.80 -12.28 -2.08
N PHE A 86 -11.52 -11.98 -1.81
CA PHE A 86 -10.39 -12.64 -2.45
C PHE A 86 -9.53 -13.46 -1.49
N HIS A 87 -9.71 -13.31 -0.17
CA HIS A 87 -8.93 -14.00 0.87
C HIS A 87 -7.41 -13.92 0.62
N PRO A 88 -6.84 -12.72 0.41
CA PRO A 88 -5.46 -12.58 -0.03
C PRO A 88 -4.47 -13.07 1.02
N ARG A 89 -3.30 -13.54 0.57
CA ARG A 89 -2.19 -13.87 1.47
C ARG A 89 -1.39 -12.64 1.92
N ALA A 90 -1.52 -11.53 1.19
CA ALA A 90 -0.92 -10.23 1.51
C ALA A 90 -1.69 -9.10 0.83
N VAL A 91 -1.59 -7.88 1.41
CA VAL A 91 -2.08 -6.63 0.82
C VAL A 91 -0.89 -5.71 0.58
N ILE A 92 -0.72 -5.22 -0.64
CA ILE A 92 0.27 -4.20 -0.99
C ILE A 92 -0.49 -2.93 -1.38
N PHE A 93 -0.19 -1.83 -0.69
CA PHE A 93 -0.74 -0.53 -0.99
C PHE A 93 0.35 0.43 -1.48
N SER A 94 0.24 0.85 -2.73
CA SER A 94 1.15 1.78 -3.37
C SER A 94 0.46 3.12 -3.63
N GLY A 95 1.19 4.21 -3.48
CA GLY A 95 0.67 5.55 -3.70
C GLY A 95 1.73 6.62 -3.51
N ILE A 96 1.26 7.88 -3.42
CA ILE A 96 2.10 9.06 -3.22
C ILE A 96 1.90 9.65 -1.83
N ALA A 97 2.85 10.49 -1.39
CA ALA A 97 2.79 11.20 -0.11
C ALA A 97 3.57 12.51 -0.15
N GLY A 98 3.19 13.46 0.71
CA GLY A 98 3.97 14.65 0.99
C GLY A 98 5.21 14.33 1.83
N ASN A 99 6.36 14.85 1.44
CA ASN A 99 7.64 14.68 2.10
C ASN A 99 7.73 15.49 3.40
N LEU A 100 8.05 14.84 4.49
CA LEU A 100 8.34 15.51 5.77
C LEU A 100 9.82 15.39 6.18
N ASN A 101 10.62 14.60 5.46
CA ASN A 101 12.02 14.35 5.77
C ASN A 101 12.95 15.17 4.86
N LYS A 102 13.72 16.11 5.45
CA LYS A 102 14.63 17.01 4.74
C LYS A 102 15.78 16.32 3.99
N ASP A 103 16.07 15.05 4.32
CA ASP A 103 17.14 14.28 3.69
C ASP A 103 16.64 13.46 2.48
N LEU A 104 15.31 13.53 2.22
CA LEU A 104 14.64 12.94 1.08
C LEU A 104 14.17 14.01 0.09
N HIS A 105 13.97 13.59 -1.15
CA HIS A 105 13.57 14.45 -2.26
C HIS A 105 12.33 13.85 -2.96
N ILE A 106 11.72 14.65 -3.82
CA ILE A 106 10.66 14.18 -4.73
C ILE A 106 11.21 13.00 -5.53
N ASN A 107 10.38 11.96 -5.70
CA ASN A 107 10.68 10.65 -6.29
C ASN A 107 11.45 9.67 -5.39
N ASP A 108 11.96 10.08 -4.23
CA ASP A 108 12.43 9.11 -3.24
C ASP A 108 11.21 8.35 -2.66
N VAL A 109 11.44 7.17 -2.10
CA VAL A 109 10.37 6.30 -1.58
C VAL A 109 10.48 6.13 -0.07
N VAL A 110 9.32 6.16 0.60
CA VAL A 110 9.19 5.76 2.00
C VAL A 110 8.41 4.45 2.07
N LEU A 111 9.05 3.41 2.57
CA LEU A 111 8.40 2.17 2.96
C LEU A 111 7.84 2.34 4.38
N GLY A 112 6.56 2.08 4.56
CA GLY A 112 5.86 2.28 5.85
C GLY A 112 6.26 1.25 6.89
N GLY A 113 7.43 1.41 7.51
CA GLY A 113 7.83 0.61 8.66
C GLY A 113 6.88 0.81 9.84
N THR A 114 6.48 2.06 10.09
CA THR A 114 5.48 2.44 11.08
C THR A 114 4.42 3.33 10.45
N LEU A 115 3.14 3.06 10.72
CA LEU A 115 1.99 3.83 10.25
C LEU A 115 1.26 4.39 11.47
N ARG A 116 1.03 5.72 11.51
CA ARG A 116 0.36 6.41 12.62
C ARG A 116 -0.78 7.29 12.11
N TYR A 117 -1.92 7.24 12.78
CA TYR A 117 -2.95 8.24 12.57
C TYR A 117 -2.53 9.58 13.17
N LEU A 118 -2.83 10.67 12.49
CA LEU A 118 -2.52 12.03 12.95
C LEU A 118 -3.77 12.80 13.45
N ASP A 119 -4.97 12.31 13.16
CA ASP A 119 -6.23 12.95 13.51
C ASP A 119 -7.14 12.08 14.39
N THR A 120 -6.56 11.06 15.06
CA THR A 120 -7.32 10.06 15.82
C THR A 120 -6.72 9.88 17.22
N ASP A 121 -7.56 9.88 18.25
CA ASP A 121 -7.14 9.49 19.61
C ASP A 121 -6.99 7.97 19.70
N MET A 122 -5.77 7.49 19.47
CA MET A 122 -5.47 6.07 19.46
C MET A 122 -5.67 5.37 20.81
N ARG A 123 -5.62 6.09 21.93
CA ARG A 123 -5.94 5.52 23.25
C ARG A 123 -7.37 4.97 23.33
N LEU A 124 -8.29 5.52 22.51
CA LEU A 124 -9.67 5.04 22.40
C LEU A 124 -9.78 3.91 21.39
N VAL A 125 -9.18 4.08 20.22
CA VAL A 125 -9.24 3.10 19.11
C VAL A 125 -8.53 1.79 19.49
N ALA A 126 -7.41 1.87 20.20
CA ALA A 126 -6.63 0.72 20.65
C ALA A 126 -7.34 -0.15 21.73
N GLN A 127 -8.49 0.28 22.25
CA GLN A 127 -9.33 -0.57 23.08
C GLN A 127 -10.05 -1.68 22.30
N SER A 128 -10.08 -1.57 20.97
CA SER A 128 -10.60 -2.58 20.06
C SER A 128 -9.46 -3.30 19.34
N ALA A 129 -9.72 -4.53 18.86
CA ALA A 129 -8.73 -5.26 18.07
C ALA A 129 -8.26 -4.42 16.86
N PRO A 130 -6.97 -4.43 16.57
CA PRO A 130 -5.88 -5.28 17.08
C PRO A 130 -5.22 -4.83 18.39
N CYS A 131 -5.78 -3.85 19.10
CA CYS A 131 -5.31 -3.38 20.40
C CYS A 131 -3.88 -2.78 20.36
N THR A 132 -3.63 -1.94 19.36
CA THR A 132 -2.37 -1.21 19.18
C THR A 132 -2.63 0.26 18.85
N GLU A 133 -1.70 1.13 19.21
CA GLU A 133 -1.78 2.56 18.92
C GLU A 133 -1.07 2.92 17.59
N GLU A 134 -0.28 2.02 17.04
CA GLU A 134 0.37 2.19 15.75
C GLU A 134 0.37 0.88 14.96
N PHE A 135 0.56 0.97 13.65
CA PHE A 135 0.54 -0.17 12.74
C PHE A 135 1.88 -0.31 12.04
N HIS A 136 2.14 -1.49 11.50
CA HIS A 136 3.40 -1.80 10.82
C HIS A 136 3.15 -2.57 9.54
N SER A 137 3.98 -2.32 8.53
CA SER A 137 4.07 -3.25 7.41
C SER A 137 4.72 -4.55 7.84
N ASP A 138 4.37 -5.63 7.15
CA ASP A 138 4.95 -6.95 7.40
C ASP A 138 6.47 -6.94 7.15
N PRO A 139 7.30 -7.47 8.07
CA PRO A 139 8.75 -7.40 7.94
C PRO A 139 9.30 -8.12 6.70
N HIS A 140 8.68 -9.23 6.27
CA HIS A 140 9.11 -9.96 5.07
C HIS A 140 8.80 -9.16 3.79
N LEU A 141 7.62 -8.54 3.73
CA LEU A 141 7.25 -7.67 2.61
C LEU A 141 8.11 -6.41 2.54
N LEU A 142 8.50 -5.85 3.71
CA LEU A 142 9.44 -4.73 3.78
C LEU A 142 10.81 -5.10 3.20
N ASP A 143 11.36 -6.24 3.61
CA ASP A 143 12.67 -6.72 3.12
C ASP A 143 12.64 -6.97 1.60
N LEU A 144 11.55 -7.51 1.05
CA LEU A 144 11.37 -7.68 -0.39
C LEU A 144 11.32 -6.33 -1.11
N ALA A 145 10.59 -5.35 -0.57
CA ALA A 145 10.47 -4.03 -1.15
C ALA A 145 11.80 -3.27 -1.13
N ASP A 146 12.51 -3.33 -0.01
CA ASP A 146 13.82 -2.72 0.19
C ASP A 146 14.82 -3.22 -0.86
N ARG A 147 14.97 -4.54 -1.01
CA ARG A 147 15.84 -5.14 -2.03
C ARG A 147 15.40 -4.81 -3.47
N THR A 148 14.11 -4.74 -3.72
CA THR A 148 13.59 -4.41 -5.06
C THR A 148 13.94 -2.97 -5.42
N LEU A 149 13.77 -2.03 -4.48
CA LEU A 149 14.13 -0.62 -4.67
C LEU A 149 15.63 -0.43 -4.86
N ASP A 150 16.45 -1.16 -4.09
CA ASP A 150 17.92 -1.20 -4.28
C ASP A 150 18.30 -1.66 -5.69
N ALA A 151 17.70 -2.75 -6.16
CA ALA A 151 17.95 -3.27 -7.50
C ALA A 151 17.49 -2.31 -8.61
N MET A 152 16.46 -1.50 -8.36
CA MET A 152 15.98 -0.46 -9.26
C MET A 152 16.83 0.83 -9.19
N GLY A 153 17.72 0.96 -8.19
CA GLY A 153 18.51 2.16 -7.94
C GLY A 153 17.68 3.34 -7.44
N ILE A 154 16.54 3.08 -6.81
CA ILE A 154 15.64 4.10 -6.26
C ILE A 154 16.02 4.36 -4.81
N LYS A 155 16.31 5.63 -4.49
CA LYS A 155 16.60 6.04 -3.11
C LYS A 155 15.36 5.90 -2.24
N HIS A 156 15.49 5.24 -1.10
CA HIS A 156 14.38 4.97 -0.21
C HIS A 156 14.80 4.84 1.24
N ILE A 157 13.81 4.83 2.12
CA ILE A 157 13.98 4.51 3.54
C ILE A 157 12.83 3.62 4.01
N VAL A 158 13.06 2.84 5.06
CA VAL A 158 12.01 2.30 5.92
C VAL A 158 11.75 3.33 7.01
N GLY A 159 10.58 3.99 6.96
CA GLY A 159 10.28 5.14 7.79
C GLY A 159 8.90 5.10 8.43
N THR A 160 8.54 6.22 9.06
CA THR A 160 7.22 6.45 9.62
C THR A 160 6.35 7.24 8.67
N ILE A 161 5.12 6.78 8.42
CA ILE A 161 4.12 7.47 7.60
C ILE A 161 2.96 7.90 8.49
N ALA A 162 2.59 9.18 8.40
CA ALA A 162 1.42 9.73 9.08
C ALA A 162 0.21 9.75 8.16
N THR A 163 -0.93 9.28 8.67
CA THR A 163 -2.20 9.18 7.93
C THR A 163 -3.27 10.06 8.57
N GLY A 164 -3.92 10.93 7.77
CA GLY A 164 -5.04 11.73 8.26
C GLY A 164 -6.00 12.18 7.15
N ASN A 165 -7.19 12.63 7.52
CA ASN A 165 -8.24 13.00 6.58
C ASN A 165 -8.24 14.50 6.22
N TYR A 166 -7.09 15.12 6.25
CA TYR A 166 -6.91 16.50 5.80
C TYR A 166 -5.58 16.68 5.08
N PHE A 167 -5.53 17.65 4.18
CA PHE A 167 -4.34 17.95 3.40
C PHE A 167 -3.35 18.79 4.22
N VAL A 168 -2.08 18.38 4.24
CA VAL A 168 -0.98 19.12 4.87
C VAL A 168 -0.33 20.01 3.80
N ASP A 169 -0.48 21.34 3.94
CA ASP A 169 -0.14 22.34 2.93
C ASP A 169 0.63 23.54 3.48
N SER A 170 1.13 23.44 4.71
CA SER A 170 1.86 24.54 5.34
C SER A 170 2.94 24.07 6.30
N GLN A 171 3.97 24.89 6.47
CA GLN A 171 5.08 24.61 7.40
C GLN A 171 4.61 24.44 8.85
N GLU A 172 3.53 25.12 9.25
CA GLU A 172 2.93 24.96 10.58
C GLU A 172 2.34 23.57 10.75
N LYS A 173 1.53 23.11 9.78
CA LYS A 173 0.97 21.75 9.78
C LYS A 173 2.06 20.69 9.72
N ILE A 174 3.10 20.87 8.89
CA ILE A 174 4.27 19.99 8.83
C ILE A 174 4.90 19.84 10.22
N ALA A 175 5.18 20.96 10.90
CA ALA A 175 5.79 20.94 12.22
C ALA A 175 4.91 20.19 13.24
N GLN A 176 3.59 20.44 13.21
CA GLN A 176 2.62 19.77 14.08
C GLN A 176 2.58 18.26 13.82
N VAL A 177 2.51 17.83 12.56
CA VAL A 177 2.50 16.40 12.21
C VAL A 177 3.79 15.73 12.67
N LYS A 178 4.95 16.36 12.44
CA LYS A 178 6.24 15.82 12.88
C LYS A 178 6.35 15.69 14.39
N GLU A 179 5.89 16.71 15.14
CA GLU A 179 5.88 16.68 16.60
C GLU A 179 5.00 15.55 17.14
N GLN A 180 3.82 15.35 16.53
CA GLN A 180 2.85 14.34 16.98
C GLN A 180 3.23 12.91 16.60
N THR A 181 3.81 12.72 15.41
CA THR A 181 3.96 11.40 14.81
C THR A 181 5.41 10.97 14.58
N GLY A 182 6.35 11.91 14.50
CA GLY A 182 7.72 11.65 14.09
C GLY A 182 7.83 11.19 12.63
N ALA A 183 6.85 11.50 11.77
CA ALA A 183 6.74 10.94 10.43
C ALA A 183 7.76 11.53 9.45
N ASP A 184 8.15 10.69 8.48
CA ASP A 184 8.97 11.00 7.32
C ASP A 184 8.13 11.40 6.11
N ALA A 185 6.88 10.94 6.05
CA ALA A 185 5.91 11.25 5.01
C ALA A 185 4.50 11.37 5.57
N VAL A 186 3.61 12.09 4.87
CA VAL A 186 2.20 12.27 5.23
C VAL A 186 1.29 11.98 4.06
N GLU A 187 0.19 11.27 4.33
CA GLU A 187 -0.80 10.86 3.34
C GLU A 187 -2.16 10.61 4.00
N MET A 188 -3.11 9.94 3.33
CA MET A 188 -4.49 9.89 3.81
C MET A 188 -5.05 8.47 4.00
N GLU A 189 -4.26 7.39 3.85
CA GLU A 189 -4.81 6.01 3.75
C GLU A 189 -4.01 4.92 4.47
N GLY A 190 -2.69 4.99 4.49
CA GLY A 190 -1.79 3.87 4.82
C GLY A 190 -2.03 3.24 6.18
N ALA A 191 -2.23 4.05 7.24
CA ALA A 191 -2.55 3.50 8.55
C ALA A 191 -3.88 2.74 8.55
N ALA A 192 -4.87 3.18 7.75
CA ALA A 192 -6.15 2.50 7.67
C ALA A 192 -6.04 1.14 6.95
N VAL A 193 -5.22 1.04 5.89
CA VAL A 193 -4.91 -0.25 5.26
C VAL A 193 -4.29 -1.22 6.26
N CYS A 194 -3.21 -0.80 6.93
CA CYS A 194 -2.54 -1.66 7.93
C CYS A 194 -3.44 -1.98 9.12
N HIS A 195 -4.30 -1.05 9.54
CA HIS A 195 -5.27 -1.29 10.60
C HIS A 195 -6.26 -2.41 10.23
N VAL A 196 -6.89 -2.31 9.05
CA VAL A 196 -7.83 -3.33 8.56
C VAL A 196 -7.12 -4.66 8.36
N ALA A 197 -5.94 -4.66 7.75
CA ALA A 197 -5.13 -5.86 7.53
C ALA A 197 -4.76 -6.54 8.86
N ALA A 198 -4.31 -5.78 9.87
CA ALA A 198 -3.97 -6.30 11.19
C ALA A 198 -5.19 -6.91 11.91
N ARG A 199 -6.38 -6.30 11.82
CA ARG A 199 -7.63 -6.86 12.35
C ARG A 199 -7.95 -8.23 11.74
N ASN A 200 -7.64 -8.40 10.47
CA ASN A 200 -7.89 -9.63 9.71
C ASN A 200 -6.69 -10.59 9.71
N LYS A 201 -5.58 -10.24 10.36
CA LYS A 201 -4.33 -11.01 10.41
C LYS A 201 -3.76 -11.30 9.01
N VAL A 202 -3.89 -10.34 8.11
CA VAL A 202 -3.33 -10.39 6.76
C VAL A 202 -2.07 -9.52 6.73
N PRO A 203 -0.91 -10.03 6.26
CA PRO A 203 0.28 -9.23 6.05
C PRO A 203 0.00 -8.06 5.12
N ALA A 204 0.53 -6.87 5.43
CA ALA A 204 0.36 -5.68 4.61
C ALA A 204 1.67 -4.94 4.40
N LEU A 205 1.79 -4.24 3.27
CA LEU A 205 2.90 -3.35 2.94
C LEU A 205 2.34 -2.02 2.43
N VAL A 206 2.86 -0.91 2.95
CA VAL A 206 2.55 0.43 2.46
C VAL A 206 3.80 1.05 1.84
N ILE A 207 3.67 1.53 0.61
CA ILE A 207 4.74 2.14 -0.19
C ILE A 207 4.29 3.54 -0.59
N ARG A 208 5.15 4.55 -0.41
CA ARG A 208 4.85 5.93 -0.80
C ARG A 208 6.01 6.54 -1.57
N ALA A 209 5.76 6.96 -2.81
CA ALA A 209 6.65 7.85 -3.54
C ALA A 209 6.38 9.30 -3.12
N LEU A 210 7.43 10.06 -2.88
CA LEU A 210 7.29 11.45 -2.46
C LEU A 210 6.96 12.34 -3.67
N SER A 211 5.76 12.94 -3.67
CA SER A 211 5.25 13.77 -4.76
C SER A 211 5.54 15.26 -4.60
N ASP A 212 5.69 15.71 -3.37
CA ASP A 212 5.88 17.12 -3.00
C ASP A 212 6.53 17.23 -1.61
N ASN A 213 6.82 18.43 -1.16
CA ASN A 213 7.42 18.68 0.15
C ASN A 213 6.40 19.01 1.24
N ALA A 214 5.14 18.62 1.05
CA ALA A 214 4.01 18.90 1.94
C ALA A 214 3.77 20.41 2.22
N ASP A 215 4.38 21.28 1.42
CA ASP A 215 4.21 22.74 1.47
C ASP A 215 3.56 23.29 0.18
N THR A 216 3.10 22.39 -0.68
CA THR A 216 2.39 22.72 -1.91
C THR A 216 0.92 23.00 -1.61
N ASP A 217 0.40 24.11 -2.14
CA ASP A 217 -1.02 24.46 -2.05
C ASP A 217 -1.89 23.37 -2.70
N TYR A 218 -3.03 23.03 -2.08
CA TYR A 218 -3.91 21.97 -2.55
C TYR A 218 -4.40 22.18 -3.99
N GLU A 219 -4.67 23.43 -4.40
CA GLU A 219 -5.13 23.71 -5.76
C GLU A 219 -4.01 23.46 -6.79
N VAL A 220 -2.75 23.71 -6.41
CA VAL A 220 -1.58 23.41 -7.25
C VAL A 220 -1.37 21.90 -7.29
N PHE A 221 -1.45 21.22 -6.16
CA PHE A 221 -1.34 19.76 -6.09
C PHE A 221 -2.39 19.05 -6.95
N ARG A 222 -3.63 19.54 -6.94
CA ARG A 222 -4.73 18.96 -7.73
C ARG A 222 -4.47 19.01 -9.25
N GLU A 223 -3.68 19.99 -9.72
CA GLU A 223 -3.29 20.13 -11.13
C GLU A 223 -2.01 19.35 -11.47
N PHE A 224 -1.36 18.75 -10.48
CA PHE A 224 -0.13 18.01 -10.65
C PHE A 224 -0.41 16.71 -11.41
N ASP A 225 0.38 16.45 -12.45
CA ASP A 225 0.30 15.21 -13.23
C ASP A 225 1.03 14.09 -12.50
N ILE A 226 0.25 13.26 -11.79
CA ILE A 226 0.77 12.12 -11.04
C ILE A 226 1.06 10.89 -11.91
N SER A 227 0.78 10.96 -13.22
CA SER A 227 0.96 9.82 -14.15
C SER A 227 2.43 9.39 -14.28
N GLU A 228 3.39 10.31 -14.05
CA GLU A 228 4.81 9.99 -14.05
C GLU A 228 5.19 8.96 -12.99
N TYR A 229 4.42 8.88 -11.89
CA TYR A 229 4.64 7.91 -10.82
C TYR A 229 4.02 6.55 -11.12
N ALA A 230 2.98 6.49 -11.96
CA ALA A 230 2.21 5.27 -12.22
C ALA A 230 3.09 4.14 -12.78
N ASP A 231 3.99 4.45 -13.73
CA ASP A 231 4.90 3.45 -14.31
C ASP A 231 5.90 2.91 -13.27
N THR A 232 6.52 3.81 -12.51
CA THR A 232 7.48 3.43 -11.48
C THR A 232 6.81 2.63 -10.37
N ALA A 233 5.63 3.06 -9.91
CA ALA A 233 4.84 2.36 -8.89
C ALA A 233 4.41 0.96 -9.37
N ALA A 234 3.88 0.84 -10.59
CA ALA A 234 3.49 -0.44 -11.15
C ALA A 234 4.68 -1.40 -11.29
N ARG A 235 5.83 -0.92 -11.78
CA ARG A 235 7.05 -1.72 -11.90
C ARG A 235 7.58 -2.19 -10.56
N LEU A 236 7.57 -1.32 -9.55
CA LEU A 236 7.97 -1.65 -8.19
C LEU A 236 7.06 -2.72 -7.60
N VAL A 237 5.75 -2.51 -7.64
CA VAL A 237 4.76 -3.48 -7.11
C VAL A 237 4.90 -4.83 -7.81
N LEU A 238 4.97 -4.85 -9.15
CA LEU A 238 5.17 -6.10 -9.91
C LEU A 238 6.52 -6.75 -9.61
N GLY A 239 7.57 -5.96 -9.36
CA GLY A 239 8.89 -6.45 -8.94
C GLY A 239 8.81 -7.19 -7.60
N ILE A 240 8.18 -6.59 -6.58
CA ILE A 240 7.97 -7.21 -5.27
C ILE A 240 7.15 -8.50 -5.38
N VAL A 241 6.05 -8.45 -6.14
CA VAL A 241 5.15 -9.61 -6.30
C VAL A 241 5.83 -10.79 -6.98
N ARG A 242 6.77 -10.54 -7.90
CA ARG A 242 7.53 -11.63 -8.56
C ARG A 242 8.41 -12.42 -7.61
N GLU A 243 8.81 -11.83 -6.51
CA GLU A 243 9.67 -12.48 -5.49
C GLU A 243 8.86 -13.16 -4.37
N LEU A 244 7.53 -13.01 -4.38
CA LEU A 244 6.60 -13.67 -3.47
C LEU A 244 6.20 -15.06 -3.98
#